data_9ec3b302e13a986dcfd9dd80588c2f30
#
_entry.id   9ec3b302e13a986dcfd9dd80588c2f30
#
_cell.length_a   1.000
_cell.length_b   1.000
_cell.length_c   1.000
_cell.angle_alpha   90.00
_cell.angle_beta   90.00
_cell.angle_gamma   90.00
#
_symmetry.space_group_name_H-M   'P 1'
#
loop_
_entity.id
_entity.type
_entity.pdbx_description
1 polymer ?
#
loop_
_entity_poly.entity_id
_entity_poly.type
_entity_poly.pdbx_seq_one_letter_code
_entity_poly.pdbx_strand_id
1 'polypeptide(L)'
;MGMRVVVVDDSAFSIAFIKDILEHNGLEVVGEAGSLEEVKTVVRENMPSLVTMDMTLPGTDGLECTRAVHEIDPNINVIVISSMKDDEIVKEAKDNRVSAYIQKPVDPEELMTAINRIMATDQLYQFLEKEYSKVFKEALMDGMNRMTKTLLTFEDEYASVEEYTSKGMTILIGIIGEFSGRMFIDMSKETAQSLASAMLKRTPKSHDEMTGVLGEFANIVAGNACSVLNRKNKALGLRIAPPSILHGDKILISAPDFDTTTAIAQSSFGEILLNIGFKKGDDKWM
;
A
#
# COMPACT_ATOMS: atom_id res chain seq x y z
N MET A 1 -18.16 -6.35 11.27
CA MET A 1 -18.45 -5.00 11.76
C MET A 1 -18.76 -4.16 10.53
N GLY A 2 -19.81 -3.32 10.60
CA GLY A 2 -20.13 -2.40 9.51
C GLY A 2 -19.06 -1.31 9.38
N MET A 3 -18.95 -0.69 8.19
CA MET A 3 -18.09 0.48 7.99
C MET A 3 -18.60 1.64 8.87
N ARG A 4 -17.70 2.26 9.64
CA ARG A 4 -18.01 3.38 10.53
C ARG A 4 -17.84 4.69 9.79
N VAL A 5 -18.87 5.51 9.77
CA VAL A 5 -18.92 6.74 8.96
C VAL A 5 -19.18 7.96 9.83
N VAL A 6 -18.45 9.05 9.57
CA VAL A 6 -18.77 10.39 10.07
C VAL A 6 -19.36 11.21 8.92
N VAL A 7 -20.48 11.90 9.20
CA VAL A 7 -21.14 12.79 8.22
C VAL A 7 -20.83 14.24 8.56
N VAL A 8 -20.27 14.98 7.60
CA VAL A 8 -19.89 16.39 7.77
C VAL A 8 -20.65 17.25 6.78
N ASP A 9 -21.55 18.11 7.31
CA ASP A 9 -22.32 19.11 6.56
C ASP A 9 -22.86 20.13 7.58
N ASP A 10 -23.00 21.39 7.24
CA ASP A 10 -23.55 22.41 8.14
C ASP A 10 -25.10 22.43 8.13
N SER A 11 -25.69 21.70 7.19
CA SER A 11 -27.14 21.54 7.05
C SER A 11 -27.62 20.30 7.77
N ALA A 12 -28.41 20.46 8.85
CA ALA A 12 -29.04 19.35 9.54
C ALA A 12 -29.91 18.47 8.62
N PHE A 13 -30.50 19.06 7.58
CA PHE A 13 -31.27 18.31 6.58
C PHE A 13 -30.35 17.42 5.73
N SER A 14 -29.22 17.94 5.26
CA SER A 14 -28.24 17.15 4.50
C SER A 14 -27.69 16.01 5.35
N ILE A 15 -27.33 16.28 6.61
CA ILE A 15 -26.87 15.25 7.54
C ILE A 15 -27.91 14.13 7.69
N ALA A 16 -29.16 14.50 7.98
CA ALA A 16 -30.23 13.52 8.16
C ALA A 16 -30.48 12.69 6.89
N PHE A 17 -30.42 13.32 5.72
CA PHE A 17 -30.62 12.64 4.45
C PHE A 17 -29.46 11.64 4.13
N ILE A 18 -28.22 12.07 4.28
CA ILE A 18 -27.06 11.19 4.05
C ILE A 18 -27.04 10.05 5.07
N LYS A 19 -27.31 10.34 6.34
CA LYS A 19 -27.41 9.36 7.41
C LYS A 19 -28.46 8.29 7.11
N ASP A 20 -29.64 8.69 6.66
CA ASP A 20 -30.71 7.76 6.27
C ASP A 20 -30.26 6.81 5.16
N ILE A 21 -29.59 7.32 4.13
CA ILE A 21 -29.01 6.49 3.04
C ILE A 21 -28.01 5.47 3.61
N LEU A 22 -27.08 5.93 4.45
CA LEU A 22 -26.01 5.10 4.99
C LEU A 22 -26.54 3.99 5.88
N GLU A 23 -27.42 4.34 6.85
CA GLU A 23 -27.99 3.39 7.81
C GLU A 23 -28.91 2.36 7.15
N HIS A 24 -29.72 2.76 6.14
CA HIS A 24 -30.53 1.83 5.35
C HIS A 24 -29.70 0.80 4.57
N ASN A 25 -28.44 1.14 4.26
CA ASN A 25 -27.49 0.25 3.59
C ASN A 25 -26.53 -0.48 4.56
N GLY A 26 -26.82 -0.44 5.87
CA GLY A 26 -26.09 -1.20 6.88
C GLY A 26 -24.74 -0.64 7.29
N LEU A 27 -24.48 0.66 7.00
CA LEU A 27 -23.33 1.37 7.52
C LEU A 27 -23.67 2.00 8.88
N GLU A 28 -22.66 2.18 9.72
CA GLU A 28 -22.81 2.74 11.06
C GLU A 28 -22.39 4.21 11.06
N VAL A 29 -23.34 5.15 11.19
CA VAL A 29 -23.01 6.57 11.38
C VAL A 29 -22.63 6.80 12.84
N VAL A 30 -21.35 7.02 13.09
CA VAL A 30 -20.75 7.12 14.43
C VAL A 30 -20.57 8.56 14.92
N GLY A 31 -20.81 9.55 14.05
CA GLY A 31 -20.70 10.95 14.41
C GLY A 31 -21.12 11.89 13.30
N GLU A 32 -21.39 13.13 13.67
CA GLU A 32 -21.85 14.22 12.83
C GLU A 32 -21.04 15.47 13.18
N ALA A 33 -20.71 16.33 12.18
CA ALA A 33 -19.98 17.57 12.40
C ALA A 33 -20.39 18.64 11.35
N GLY A 34 -20.38 19.90 11.75
CA GLY A 34 -20.70 21.04 10.88
C GLY A 34 -19.63 22.11 10.82
N SER A 35 -18.45 21.87 11.43
CA SER A 35 -17.33 22.80 11.48
C SER A 35 -15.99 22.07 11.57
N LEU A 36 -14.87 22.73 11.21
CA LEU A 36 -13.53 22.15 11.29
C LEU A 36 -13.16 21.62 12.69
N GLU A 37 -13.53 22.34 13.74
CA GLU A 37 -13.22 21.93 15.12
C GLU A 37 -14.03 20.70 15.55
N GLU A 38 -15.29 20.64 15.13
CA GLU A 38 -16.13 19.45 15.36
C GLU A 38 -15.60 18.25 14.57
N VAL A 39 -15.18 18.43 13.30
CA VAL A 39 -14.57 17.38 12.49
C VAL A 39 -13.35 16.78 13.21
N LYS A 40 -12.41 17.63 13.66
CA LYS A 40 -11.22 17.16 14.39
C LYS A 40 -11.56 16.37 15.65
N THR A 41 -12.60 16.82 16.39
CA THR A 41 -13.02 16.19 17.63
C THR A 41 -13.69 14.84 17.35
N VAL A 42 -14.71 14.83 16.49
CA VAL A 42 -15.50 13.65 16.18
C VAL A 42 -14.68 12.55 15.51
N VAL A 43 -13.77 12.92 14.61
CA VAL A 43 -12.88 11.95 13.95
C VAL A 43 -11.90 11.32 14.94
N ARG A 44 -11.27 12.09 15.85
CA ARG A 44 -10.38 11.53 16.88
C ARG A 44 -11.09 10.61 17.86
N GLU A 45 -12.30 10.97 18.28
CA GLU A 45 -13.05 10.17 19.24
C GLU A 45 -13.60 8.87 18.64
N ASN A 46 -13.98 8.92 17.37
CA ASN A 46 -14.66 7.80 16.73
C ASN A 46 -13.77 6.96 15.81
N MET A 47 -12.63 7.49 15.34
CA MET A 47 -11.74 6.81 14.38
C MET A 47 -12.55 6.12 13.27
N PRO A 48 -13.31 6.88 12.43
CA PRO A 48 -14.13 6.31 11.37
C PRO A 48 -13.25 5.75 10.25
N SER A 49 -13.79 4.85 9.45
CA SER A 49 -13.13 4.40 8.22
C SER A 49 -13.52 5.23 6.98
N LEU A 50 -14.58 6.01 7.10
CA LEU A 50 -15.08 6.88 6.04
C LEU A 50 -15.62 8.18 6.62
N VAL A 51 -15.38 9.30 5.92
CA VAL A 51 -16.00 10.60 6.18
C VAL A 51 -16.70 11.05 4.90
N THR A 52 -17.99 11.41 4.98
CA THR A 52 -18.64 12.22 3.94
C THR A 52 -18.47 13.68 4.30
N MET A 53 -17.97 14.50 3.38
CA MET A 53 -17.51 15.86 3.63
C MET A 53 -18.18 16.86 2.70
N ASP A 54 -19.00 17.76 3.24
CA ASP A 54 -19.45 18.89 2.44
C ASP A 54 -18.27 19.80 2.07
N MET A 55 -18.28 20.26 0.83
CA MET A 55 -17.26 21.20 0.32
C MET A 55 -17.35 22.55 0.95
N THR A 56 -18.54 23.01 1.33
CA THR A 56 -18.80 24.37 1.83
C THR A 56 -19.23 24.32 3.28
N LEU A 57 -18.34 24.71 4.18
CA LEU A 57 -18.60 24.75 5.62
C LEU A 57 -18.38 26.18 6.16
N PRO A 58 -19.04 26.56 7.27
CA PRO A 58 -18.85 27.89 7.87
C PRO A 58 -17.40 28.13 8.29
N GLY A 59 -16.77 29.14 7.67
CA GLY A 59 -15.40 29.58 8.01
C GLY A 59 -14.26 28.68 7.55
N THR A 60 -14.56 27.63 6.75
CA THR A 60 -13.58 26.70 6.21
C THR A 60 -14.09 26.08 4.90
N ASP A 61 -13.29 25.23 4.27
CA ASP A 61 -13.71 24.42 3.14
C ASP A 61 -13.51 22.92 3.42
N GLY A 62 -14.19 22.08 2.64
CA GLY A 62 -14.13 20.62 2.80
C GLY A 62 -12.73 20.03 2.55
N LEU A 63 -11.87 20.71 1.77
CA LEU A 63 -10.50 20.24 1.53
C LEU A 63 -9.58 20.55 2.72
N GLU A 64 -9.78 21.69 3.40
CA GLU A 64 -9.10 21.98 4.66
C GLU A 64 -9.49 20.97 5.73
N CYS A 65 -10.78 20.65 5.84
CA CYS A 65 -11.27 19.59 6.72
C CYS A 65 -10.71 18.23 6.35
N THR A 66 -10.60 17.91 5.06
CA THR A 66 -9.98 16.65 4.57
C THR A 66 -8.53 16.54 4.98
N ARG A 67 -7.74 17.62 4.85
CA ARG A 67 -6.36 17.64 5.34
C ARG A 67 -6.28 17.36 6.84
N ALA A 68 -7.17 17.98 7.64
CA ALA A 68 -7.24 17.76 9.08
C ALA A 68 -7.63 16.31 9.44
N VAL A 69 -8.49 15.66 8.66
CA VAL A 69 -8.81 14.22 8.81
C VAL A 69 -7.59 13.37 8.53
N HIS A 70 -6.85 13.63 7.44
CA HIS A 70 -5.66 12.87 7.06
C HIS A 70 -4.45 13.13 7.97
N GLU A 71 -4.40 14.26 8.69
CA GLU A 71 -3.43 14.50 9.76
C GLU A 71 -3.68 13.62 11.00
N ILE A 72 -4.95 13.22 11.24
CA ILE A 72 -5.33 12.31 12.32
C ILE A 72 -5.02 10.87 11.92
N ASP A 73 -5.50 10.44 10.76
CA ASP A 73 -5.19 9.13 10.16
C ASP A 73 -5.26 9.23 8.62
N PRO A 74 -4.13 9.07 7.92
CA PRO A 74 -4.08 9.16 6.46
C PRO A 74 -4.83 8.02 5.74
N ASN A 75 -5.28 6.98 6.46
CA ASN A 75 -6.02 5.86 5.91
C ASN A 75 -7.54 6.06 5.94
N ILE A 76 -8.05 7.12 6.56
CA ILE A 76 -9.48 7.44 6.54
C ILE A 76 -9.87 7.87 5.12
N ASN A 77 -10.85 7.15 4.55
CA ASN A 77 -11.40 7.53 3.26
C ASN A 77 -12.29 8.77 3.38
N VAL A 78 -12.21 9.69 2.41
CA VAL A 78 -13.06 10.89 2.38
C VAL A 78 -13.81 10.95 1.06
N ILE A 79 -15.15 11.06 1.13
CA ILE A 79 -16.01 11.36 -0.01
C ILE A 79 -16.44 12.82 0.11
N VAL A 80 -15.99 13.65 -0.84
CA VAL A 80 -16.43 15.04 -0.91
C VAL A 80 -17.78 15.11 -1.61
N ILE A 81 -18.71 15.89 -1.04
CA ILE A 81 -20.06 16.14 -1.56
C ILE A 81 -20.17 17.65 -1.83
N SER A 82 -20.47 18.06 -3.07
CA SER A 82 -20.43 19.47 -3.45
C SER A 82 -21.48 19.85 -4.48
N SER A 83 -21.99 21.07 -4.39
CA SER A 83 -22.82 21.66 -5.44
C SER A 83 -22.02 22.21 -6.63
N MET A 84 -20.69 22.32 -6.48
CA MET A 84 -19.80 22.79 -7.54
C MET A 84 -19.35 21.63 -8.43
N LYS A 85 -19.22 21.88 -9.72
CA LYS A 85 -18.66 20.95 -10.70
C LYS A 85 -17.63 21.70 -11.54
N ASP A 86 -16.50 22.01 -10.93
CA ASP A 86 -15.36 22.66 -11.58
C ASP A 86 -14.21 21.67 -11.66
N ASP A 87 -13.60 21.54 -12.84
CA ASP A 87 -12.47 20.66 -13.06
C ASP A 87 -11.26 21.00 -12.17
N GLU A 88 -11.11 22.28 -11.81
CA GLU A 88 -10.07 22.74 -10.89
C GLU A 88 -10.28 22.20 -9.48
N ILE A 89 -11.53 22.26 -8.97
CA ILE A 89 -11.89 21.74 -7.65
C ILE A 89 -11.75 20.24 -7.60
N VAL A 90 -12.16 19.53 -8.65
CA VAL A 90 -11.99 18.06 -8.76
C VAL A 90 -10.51 17.70 -8.77
N LYS A 91 -9.66 18.46 -9.43
CA LYS A 91 -8.21 18.26 -9.42
C LYS A 91 -7.62 18.51 -8.03
N GLU A 92 -8.02 19.58 -7.37
CA GLU A 92 -7.57 19.91 -6.02
C GLU A 92 -8.01 18.86 -4.99
N ALA A 93 -9.22 18.29 -5.13
CA ALA A 93 -9.69 17.16 -4.33
C ALA A 93 -8.79 15.93 -4.52
N LYS A 94 -8.36 15.61 -5.75
CA LYS A 94 -7.40 14.53 -6.02
C LYS A 94 -6.06 14.78 -5.34
N ASP A 95 -5.54 16.00 -5.42
CA ASP A 95 -4.26 16.38 -4.79
C ASP A 95 -4.34 16.26 -3.26
N ASN A 96 -5.53 16.39 -2.66
CA ASN A 96 -5.82 16.20 -1.24
C ASN A 96 -6.22 14.74 -0.87
N ARG A 97 -6.04 13.76 -1.76
CA ARG A 97 -6.34 12.33 -1.54
C ARG A 97 -7.79 12.04 -1.17
N VAL A 98 -8.72 12.80 -1.74
CA VAL A 98 -10.15 12.51 -1.59
C VAL A 98 -10.47 11.20 -2.33
N SER A 99 -11.19 10.28 -1.72
CA SER A 99 -11.48 8.94 -2.28
C SER A 99 -12.56 8.95 -3.35
N ALA A 100 -13.54 9.88 -3.24
CA ALA A 100 -14.54 10.10 -4.27
C ALA A 100 -15.12 11.52 -4.17
N TYR A 101 -15.69 12.01 -5.27
CA TYR A 101 -16.38 13.29 -5.36
C TYR A 101 -17.80 13.07 -5.89
N ILE A 102 -18.81 13.55 -5.17
CA ILE A 102 -20.22 13.41 -5.51
C ILE A 102 -20.85 14.79 -5.64
N GLN A 103 -21.62 14.98 -6.72
CA GLN A 103 -22.31 16.24 -6.95
C GLN A 103 -23.65 16.28 -6.21
N LYS A 104 -23.98 17.41 -5.57
CA LYS A 104 -25.33 17.68 -5.05
C LYS A 104 -26.30 18.01 -6.22
N PRO A 105 -27.56 17.56 -6.21
CA PRO A 105 -28.18 16.76 -5.12
C PRO A 105 -27.64 15.34 -5.07
N VAL A 106 -27.42 14.83 -3.87
CA VAL A 106 -26.86 13.48 -3.66
C VAL A 106 -27.82 12.43 -4.20
N ASP A 107 -27.33 11.63 -5.15
CA ASP A 107 -28.01 10.43 -5.61
C ASP A 107 -27.61 9.25 -4.69
N PRO A 108 -28.57 8.57 -4.04
CA PRO A 108 -28.28 7.45 -3.15
C PRO A 108 -27.51 6.31 -3.83
N GLU A 109 -27.82 6.01 -5.11
CA GLU A 109 -27.15 4.94 -5.86
C GLU A 109 -25.71 5.32 -6.19
N GLU A 110 -25.44 6.58 -6.56
CA GLU A 110 -24.09 7.10 -6.82
C GLU A 110 -23.24 7.06 -5.54
N LEU A 111 -23.79 7.54 -4.41
CA LEU A 111 -23.11 7.51 -3.11
C LEU A 111 -22.74 6.07 -2.71
N MET A 112 -23.70 5.15 -2.79
CA MET A 112 -23.45 3.76 -2.42
C MET A 112 -22.50 3.05 -3.38
N THR A 113 -22.50 3.39 -4.66
CA THR A 113 -21.55 2.88 -5.63
C THR A 113 -20.11 3.30 -5.29
N ALA A 114 -19.91 4.57 -4.95
CA ALA A 114 -18.61 5.07 -4.51
C ALA A 114 -18.14 4.37 -3.22
N ILE A 115 -19.02 4.24 -2.22
CA ILE A 115 -18.72 3.56 -0.95
C ILE A 115 -18.39 2.09 -1.18
N ASN A 116 -19.15 1.38 -1.97
CA ASN A 116 -18.90 -0.04 -2.27
C ASN A 116 -17.55 -0.24 -2.97
N ARG A 117 -17.15 0.69 -3.84
CA ARG A 117 -15.83 0.66 -4.49
C ARG A 117 -14.72 0.85 -3.47
N ILE A 118 -14.84 1.83 -2.57
CA ILE A 118 -13.88 2.06 -1.48
C ILE A 118 -13.76 0.81 -0.60
N MET A 119 -14.89 0.24 -0.18
CA MET A 119 -14.92 -1.00 0.63
C MET A 119 -14.22 -2.16 -0.07
N ALA A 120 -14.45 -2.34 -1.36
CA ALA A 120 -13.83 -3.41 -2.13
C ALA A 120 -12.32 -3.23 -2.24
N THR A 121 -11.85 -2.00 -2.45
CA THR A 121 -10.41 -1.65 -2.48
C THR A 121 -9.77 -1.89 -1.11
N ASP A 122 -10.40 -1.46 -0.02
CA ASP A 122 -9.92 -1.68 1.34
C ASP A 122 -9.81 -3.18 1.68
N GLN A 123 -10.83 -3.96 1.34
CA GLN A 123 -10.82 -5.41 1.55
C GLN A 123 -9.70 -6.10 0.73
N LEU A 124 -9.47 -5.63 -0.49
CA LEU A 124 -8.41 -6.15 -1.34
C LEU A 124 -7.02 -5.82 -0.77
N TYR A 125 -6.86 -4.59 -0.24
CA TYR A 125 -5.61 -4.19 0.41
C TYR A 125 -5.34 -5.00 1.69
N GLN A 126 -6.33 -5.15 2.56
CA GLN A 126 -6.24 -5.98 3.77
C GLN A 126 -5.88 -7.44 3.45
N PHE A 127 -6.47 -7.98 2.37
CA PHE A 127 -6.08 -9.30 1.89
C PHE A 127 -4.60 -9.34 1.49
N LEU A 128 -4.14 -8.35 0.70
CA LEU A 128 -2.74 -8.28 0.27
C LEU A 128 -1.80 -8.15 1.48
N GLU A 129 -2.09 -7.24 2.40
CA GLU A 129 -1.31 -6.98 3.61
C GLU A 129 -1.12 -8.24 4.47
N LYS A 130 -2.16 -9.03 4.60
CA LYS A 130 -2.11 -10.30 5.35
C LYS A 130 -1.27 -11.39 4.65
N GLU A 131 -1.19 -11.37 3.33
CA GLU A 131 -0.66 -12.48 2.55
C GLU A 131 0.76 -12.24 2.00
N TYR A 132 1.13 -10.99 1.70
CA TYR A 132 2.32 -10.72 0.91
C TYR A 132 3.62 -11.20 1.56
N SER A 133 3.83 -10.95 2.85
CA SER A 133 5.07 -11.32 3.53
C SER A 133 5.31 -12.83 3.45
N LYS A 134 4.30 -13.62 3.82
CA LYS A 134 4.37 -15.09 3.74
C LYS A 134 4.68 -15.58 2.32
N VAL A 135 3.96 -15.04 1.33
CA VAL A 135 4.10 -15.50 -0.06
C VAL A 135 5.49 -15.16 -0.63
N PHE A 136 6.04 -13.99 -0.32
CA PHE A 136 7.39 -13.62 -0.77
C PHE A 136 8.48 -14.43 -0.07
N LYS A 137 8.34 -14.76 1.20
CA LYS A 137 9.26 -15.67 1.91
C LYS A 137 9.23 -17.07 1.29
N GLU A 138 8.05 -17.61 1.06
CA GLU A 138 7.89 -18.91 0.40
C GLU A 138 8.52 -18.92 -1.00
N ALA A 139 8.34 -17.85 -1.78
CA ALA A 139 8.94 -17.72 -3.11
C ALA A 139 10.47 -17.65 -3.04
N LEU A 140 11.04 -16.96 -2.03
CA LEU A 140 12.48 -16.91 -1.80
C LEU A 140 13.03 -18.29 -1.43
N MET A 141 12.37 -19.02 -0.52
CA MET A 141 12.74 -20.39 -0.13
C MET A 141 12.72 -21.33 -1.33
N ASP A 142 11.66 -21.29 -2.11
CA ASP A 142 11.49 -22.14 -3.30
C ASP A 142 12.55 -21.83 -4.36
N GLY A 143 12.82 -20.55 -4.61
CA GLY A 143 13.85 -20.11 -5.54
C GLY A 143 15.23 -20.60 -5.14
N MET A 144 15.60 -20.41 -3.87
CA MET A 144 16.86 -20.90 -3.32
C MET A 144 16.99 -22.42 -3.44
N ASN A 145 15.97 -23.17 -2.99
CA ASN A 145 16.00 -24.63 -3.06
C ASN A 145 16.12 -25.15 -4.51
N ARG A 146 15.41 -24.54 -5.45
CA ARG A 146 15.46 -24.94 -6.87
C ARG A 146 16.84 -24.69 -7.50
N MET A 147 17.43 -23.52 -7.24
CA MET A 147 18.67 -23.11 -7.90
C MET A 147 19.94 -23.61 -7.22
N THR A 148 19.93 -23.77 -5.89
CA THR A 148 21.15 -24.11 -5.12
C THR A 148 21.04 -25.38 -4.30
N LYS A 149 19.84 -25.98 -4.17
CA LYS A 149 19.52 -27.09 -3.26
C LYS A 149 19.74 -26.75 -1.78
N THR A 150 19.72 -25.46 -1.45
CA THR A 150 19.92 -24.98 -0.08
C THR A 150 18.57 -24.57 0.50
N LEU A 151 18.36 -24.91 1.77
CA LEU A 151 17.20 -24.47 2.54
C LEU A 151 17.51 -23.15 3.24
N LEU A 152 16.50 -22.31 3.36
CA LEU A 152 16.53 -21.08 4.15
C LEU A 152 15.78 -21.27 5.45
N THR A 153 16.28 -20.63 6.50
CA THR A 153 15.56 -20.44 7.76
C THR A 153 15.36 -18.96 7.97
N PHE A 154 14.14 -18.54 8.27
CA PHE A 154 13.85 -17.13 8.57
C PHE A 154 13.94 -16.90 10.07
N GLU A 155 14.54 -15.78 10.45
CA GLU A 155 14.43 -15.17 11.77
C GLU A 155 13.10 -14.41 11.88
N ASP A 156 12.85 -13.79 13.04
CA ASP A 156 11.66 -13.00 13.27
C ASP A 156 11.55 -11.84 12.27
N GLU A 157 10.32 -11.57 11.83
CA GLU A 157 10.00 -10.43 10.98
C GLU A 157 9.83 -9.17 11.82
N TYR A 158 10.19 -8.05 11.25
CA TYR A 158 9.91 -6.74 11.85
C TYR A 158 9.42 -5.74 10.81
N ALA A 159 8.57 -4.82 11.24
CA ALA A 159 8.17 -3.68 10.44
C ALA A 159 9.39 -2.76 10.24
N SER A 160 9.65 -2.35 9.01
CA SER A 160 10.75 -1.46 8.67
C SER A 160 10.19 -0.14 8.19
N VAL A 161 10.47 0.91 8.93
CA VAL A 161 9.99 2.28 8.66
C VAL A 161 11.17 3.22 8.38
N GLU A 162 12.42 2.75 8.52
CA GLU A 162 13.61 3.57 8.47
C GLU A 162 14.45 3.29 7.22
N GLU A 163 15.39 4.20 6.96
CA GLU A 163 16.41 4.03 5.95
C GLU A 163 17.24 2.78 6.21
N TYR A 164 17.52 2.02 5.15
CA TYR A 164 18.32 0.81 5.23
C TYR A 164 19.70 1.02 4.63
N THR A 165 20.72 0.61 5.34
CA THR A 165 22.11 0.62 4.83
C THR A 165 22.47 -0.74 4.24
N SER A 166 22.75 -0.79 2.93
CA SER A 166 23.15 -2.01 2.22
C SER A 166 24.39 -2.66 2.81
N LYS A 167 24.39 -4.00 2.86
CA LYS A 167 25.53 -4.84 3.27
C LYS A 167 26.54 -5.08 2.13
N GLY A 168 26.27 -4.61 0.91
CA GLY A 168 27.20 -4.72 -0.21
C GLY A 168 26.56 -4.92 -1.56
N MET A 169 25.46 -5.65 -1.66
CA MET A 169 24.68 -5.83 -2.87
C MET A 169 23.19 -5.80 -2.57
N THR A 170 22.48 -4.86 -3.19
CA THR A 170 21.04 -4.75 -3.12
C THR A 170 20.42 -4.93 -4.50
N ILE A 171 19.39 -5.77 -4.60
CA ILE A 171 18.61 -5.97 -5.82
C ILE A 171 17.19 -5.50 -5.51
N LEU A 172 16.77 -4.42 -6.18
CA LEU A 172 15.47 -3.78 -5.98
C LEU A 172 14.57 -4.06 -7.17
N ILE A 173 13.32 -4.44 -6.90
CA ILE A 173 12.27 -4.69 -7.90
C ILE A 173 11.04 -3.88 -7.51
N GLY A 174 10.61 -3.02 -8.44
CA GLY A 174 9.31 -2.35 -8.34
C GLY A 174 8.18 -3.33 -8.69
N ILE A 175 7.06 -3.20 -7.98
CA ILE A 175 5.86 -3.97 -8.23
C ILE A 175 4.75 -2.99 -8.60
N ILE A 176 4.03 -3.27 -9.67
CA ILE A 176 2.92 -2.47 -10.19
C ILE A 176 1.66 -3.34 -10.27
N GLY A 177 0.51 -2.73 -10.04
CA GLY A 177 -0.78 -3.43 -10.06
C GLY A 177 -1.86 -2.52 -9.50
N GLU A 178 -2.89 -3.08 -8.89
CA GLU A 178 -3.87 -2.30 -8.14
C GLU A 178 -3.20 -1.52 -7.00
N PHE A 179 -2.27 -2.18 -6.32
CA PHE A 179 -1.38 -1.56 -5.34
C PHE A 179 0.05 -1.60 -5.85
N SER A 180 0.72 -0.43 -5.85
CA SER A 180 2.15 -0.37 -6.14
C SER A 180 2.95 -0.79 -4.91
N GLY A 181 4.12 -1.36 -5.15
CA GLY A 181 4.98 -1.82 -4.07
C GLY A 181 6.43 -1.96 -4.52
N ARG A 182 7.25 -2.39 -3.60
CA ARG A 182 8.64 -2.75 -3.91
C ARG A 182 9.07 -3.97 -3.13
N MET A 183 9.98 -4.73 -3.72
CA MET A 183 10.77 -5.74 -3.04
C MET A 183 12.24 -5.38 -3.19
N PHE A 184 13.04 -5.56 -2.16
CA PHE A 184 14.47 -5.66 -2.34
C PHE A 184 15.05 -6.84 -1.56
N ILE A 185 16.14 -7.40 -2.13
CA ILE A 185 16.98 -8.41 -1.49
C ILE A 185 18.33 -7.77 -1.28
N ASP A 186 18.88 -7.83 -0.06
CA ASP A 186 20.21 -7.33 0.27
C ASP A 186 21.08 -8.42 0.91
N MET A 187 22.36 -8.40 0.61
CA MET A 187 23.32 -9.35 1.13
C MET A 187 24.76 -8.79 1.07
N SER A 188 25.68 -9.42 1.83
CA SER A 188 27.09 -9.06 1.73
C SER A 188 27.68 -9.46 0.37
N LYS A 189 28.82 -8.86 0.03
CA LYS A 189 29.56 -9.21 -1.20
C LYS A 189 29.95 -10.68 -1.22
N GLU A 190 30.36 -11.21 -0.07
CA GLU A 190 30.78 -12.60 0.10
C GLU A 190 29.59 -13.55 -0.10
N THR A 191 28.41 -13.21 0.48
CA THR A 191 27.18 -13.97 0.28
C THR A 191 26.77 -13.95 -1.20
N ALA A 192 26.81 -12.78 -1.84
CA ALA A 192 26.50 -12.62 -3.27
C ALA A 192 27.41 -13.47 -4.17
N GLN A 193 28.72 -13.45 -3.91
CA GLN A 193 29.70 -14.26 -4.65
C GLN A 193 29.46 -15.76 -4.48
N SER A 194 29.21 -16.20 -3.25
CA SER A 194 29.00 -17.60 -2.91
C SER A 194 27.68 -18.11 -3.52
N LEU A 195 26.62 -17.31 -3.42
CA LEU A 195 25.31 -17.62 -3.98
C LEU A 195 25.35 -17.70 -5.50
N ALA A 196 25.93 -16.71 -6.17
CA ALA A 196 26.10 -16.73 -7.62
C ALA A 196 26.93 -17.93 -8.10
N SER A 197 27.99 -18.27 -7.36
CA SER A 197 28.82 -19.44 -7.68
C SER A 197 28.06 -20.74 -7.59
N ALA A 198 27.19 -20.88 -6.56
CA ALA A 198 26.34 -22.05 -6.40
C ALA A 198 25.31 -22.18 -7.53
N MET A 199 24.68 -21.06 -7.92
CA MET A 199 23.72 -21.02 -9.02
C MET A 199 24.35 -21.38 -10.37
N LEU A 200 25.53 -20.81 -10.65
CA LEU A 200 26.30 -21.09 -11.88
C LEU A 200 27.01 -22.44 -11.86
N LYS A 201 27.13 -23.11 -10.71
CA LYS A 201 27.97 -24.30 -10.46
C LYS A 201 29.45 -24.08 -10.81
N ARG A 202 29.93 -22.84 -10.75
CA ARG A 202 31.30 -22.39 -10.95
C ARG A 202 31.44 -20.94 -10.46
N THR A 203 32.66 -20.49 -10.27
CA THR A 203 32.91 -19.07 -9.99
C THR A 203 32.47 -18.18 -11.15
N PRO A 204 31.74 -17.05 -10.89
CA PRO A 204 31.44 -16.08 -11.92
C PRO A 204 32.71 -15.55 -12.61
N LYS A 205 32.65 -15.38 -13.92
CA LYS A 205 33.79 -14.90 -14.73
C LYS A 205 34.00 -13.39 -14.62
N SER A 206 32.94 -12.66 -14.29
CA SER A 206 32.95 -11.21 -14.14
C SER A 206 31.94 -10.77 -13.11
N HIS A 207 32.05 -9.50 -12.71
CA HIS A 207 31.03 -8.85 -11.87
C HIS A 207 29.67 -8.83 -12.57
N ASP A 208 29.62 -8.53 -13.86
CA ASP A 208 28.39 -8.48 -14.65
C ASP A 208 27.69 -9.85 -14.72
N GLU A 209 28.46 -10.94 -14.82
CA GLU A 209 27.86 -12.29 -14.77
C GLU A 209 27.27 -12.60 -13.40
N MET A 210 27.94 -12.20 -12.32
CA MET A 210 27.44 -12.35 -10.96
C MET A 210 26.12 -11.56 -10.77
N THR A 211 26.13 -10.29 -11.16
CA THR A 211 24.96 -9.42 -11.03
C THR A 211 23.80 -9.89 -11.90
N GLY A 212 24.09 -10.35 -13.11
CA GLY A 212 23.08 -10.89 -14.02
C GLY A 212 22.35 -12.10 -13.43
N VAL A 213 23.09 -13.08 -12.88
CA VAL A 213 22.44 -14.27 -12.31
C VAL A 213 21.66 -13.97 -11.02
N LEU A 214 22.15 -13.05 -10.19
CA LEU A 214 21.44 -12.66 -8.96
C LEU A 214 20.23 -11.77 -9.26
N GLY A 215 20.32 -10.91 -10.27
CA GLY A 215 19.17 -10.14 -10.77
C GLY A 215 18.06 -11.04 -11.31
N GLU A 216 18.42 -12.06 -12.09
CA GLU A 216 17.47 -13.06 -12.60
C GLU A 216 16.85 -13.87 -11.45
N PHE A 217 17.64 -14.26 -10.45
CA PHE A 217 17.11 -14.90 -9.24
C PHE A 217 16.06 -14.05 -8.54
N ALA A 218 16.35 -12.77 -8.28
CA ALA A 218 15.40 -11.87 -7.63
C ALA A 218 14.12 -11.67 -8.48
N ASN A 219 14.31 -11.58 -9.82
CA ASN A 219 13.20 -11.48 -10.77
C ASN A 219 12.27 -12.72 -10.71
N ILE A 220 12.84 -13.91 -10.64
CA ILE A 220 12.10 -15.17 -10.48
C ILE A 220 11.34 -15.19 -9.14
N VAL A 221 11.98 -14.78 -8.05
CA VAL A 221 11.35 -14.74 -6.73
C VAL A 221 10.15 -13.79 -6.74
N ALA A 222 10.34 -12.55 -7.17
CA ALA A 222 9.26 -11.55 -7.22
C ALA A 222 8.15 -11.96 -8.18
N GLY A 223 8.49 -12.49 -9.37
CA GLY A 223 7.51 -12.93 -10.36
C GLY A 223 6.67 -14.11 -9.86
N ASN A 224 7.29 -15.08 -9.18
CA ASN A 224 6.57 -16.20 -8.57
C ASN A 224 5.64 -15.73 -7.45
N ALA A 225 6.10 -14.85 -6.58
CA ALA A 225 5.30 -14.29 -5.50
C ALA A 225 4.08 -13.54 -6.04
N CYS A 226 4.27 -12.62 -6.98
CA CYS A 226 3.19 -11.90 -7.64
C CYS A 226 2.20 -12.86 -8.34
N SER A 227 2.69 -13.90 -8.99
CA SER A 227 1.86 -14.91 -9.64
C SER A 227 1.01 -15.70 -8.62
N VAL A 228 1.55 -16.01 -7.45
CA VAL A 228 0.80 -16.68 -6.36
C VAL A 228 -0.30 -15.74 -5.83
N LEU A 229 0.03 -14.49 -5.55
CA LEU A 229 -0.94 -13.49 -5.07
C LEU A 229 -2.06 -13.25 -6.09
N ASN A 230 -1.73 -13.11 -7.37
CA ASN A 230 -2.71 -12.96 -8.44
C ASN A 230 -3.62 -14.19 -8.62
N ARG A 231 -3.11 -15.41 -8.36
CA ARG A 231 -3.98 -16.61 -8.36
C ARG A 231 -4.93 -16.64 -7.18
N LYS A 232 -4.52 -16.11 -6.02
CA LYS A 232 -5.39 -15.98 -4.83
C LYS A 232 -6.45 -14.91 -5.03
N ASN A 233 -6.08 -13.77 -5.65
CA ASN A 233 -7.02 -12.70 -6.00
C ASN A 233 -6.59 -12.00 -7.30
N LYS A 234 -7.36 -12.21 -8.37
CA LYS A 234 -7.06 -11.67 -9.71
C LYS A 234 -7.14 -10.13 -9.78
N ALA A 235 -7.91 -9.51 -8.89
CA ALA A 235 -8.06 -8.06 -8.88
C ALA A 235 -6.74 -7.33 -8.53
N LEU A 236 -5.79 -8.00 -7.87
CA LEU A 236 -4.47 -7.44 -7.57
C LEU A 236 -3.70 -7.02 -8.83
N GLY A 237 -3.76 -7.81 -9.91
CA GLY A 237 -3.13 -7.50 -11.19
C GLY A 237 -1.62 -7.23 -11.11
N LEU A 238 -0.91 -7.82 -10.12
CA LEU A 238 0.50 -7.53 -9.84
C LEU A 238 1.42 -7.95 -10.97
N ARG A 239 2.34 -7.06 -11.32
CA ARG A 239 3.43 -7.25 -12.29
C ARG A 239 4.71 -6.68 -11.71
N ILE A 240 5.85 -7.19 -12.15
CA ILE A 240 7.16 -6.72 -11.72
C ILE A 240 7.82 -5.83 -12.77
N ALA A 241 8.57 -4.84 -12.33
CA ALA A 241 9.51 -4.08 -13.15
C ALA A 241 10.84 -4.82 -13.25
N PRO A 242 11.68 -4.51 -14.24
CA PRO A 242 13.05 -5.03 -14.30
C PRO A 242 13.84 -4.73 -13.02
N PRO A 243 14.73 -5.64 -12.58
CA PRO A 243 15.53 -5.43 -11.40
C PRO A 243 16.54 -4.28 -11.56
N SER A 244 16.68 -3.47 -10.52
CA SER A 244 17.79 -2.51 -10.37
C SER A 244 18.78 -3.04 -9.35
N ILE A 245 20.06 -3.06 -9.70
CA ILE A 245 21.11 -3.64 -8.86
C ILE A 245 22.04 -2.53 -8.37
N LEU A 246 22.18 -2.42 -7.06
CA LEU A 246 23.05 -1.46 -6.39
C LEU A 246 24.23 -2.19 -5.78
N HIS A 247 25.45 -1.67 -6.02
CA HIS A 247 26.68 -2.21 -5.48
C HIS A 247 27.43 -1.16 -4.69
N GLY A 248 27.86 -1.51 -3.53
CA GLY A 248 28.70 -0.67 -2.69
C GLY A 248 28.42 -0.91 -1.21
N ASP A 249 29.45 -0.65 -0.42
CA ASP A 249 29.30 -0.68 1.04
C ASP A 249 28.65 0.62 1.49
N LYS A 250 27.67 0.52 2.38
CA LYS A 250 26.98 1.66 3.00
C LYS A 250 26.15 2.50 2.03
N ILE A 251 25.59 1.91 0.97
CA ILE A 251 24.57 2.58 0.19
C ILE A 251 23.32 2.72 1.05
N LEU A 252 22.83 3.95 1.16
CA LEU A 252 21.60 4.25 1.88
C LEU A 252 20.40 4.01 0.94
N ILE A 253 19.47 3.18 1.38
CA ILE A 253 18.22 2.91 0.67
C ILE A 253 17.12 3.62 1.45
N SER A 254 16.54 4.66 0.84
CA SER A 254 15.49 5.44 1.46
C SER A 254 14.26 4.58 1.75
N ALA A 255 13.64 4.82 2.90
CA ALA A 255 12.35 4.25 3.20
C ALA A 255 11.31 4.73 2.16
N PRO A 256 10.36 3.89 1.75
CA PRO A 256 9.23 4.34 0.97
C PRO A 256 8.26 5.13 1.87
N ASP A 257 7.29 5.79 1.25
CA ASP A 257 6.18 6.45 1.93
C ASP A 257 5.04 5.48 2.33
N PHE A 258 5.37 4.20 2.56
CA PHE A 258 4.47 3.14 3.00
C PHE A 258 5.20 2.09 3.84
N ASP A 259 4.43 1.35 4.63
CA ASP A 259 4.98 0.33 5.52
C ASP A 259 5.60 -0.84 4.74
N THR A 260 6.72 -1.33 5.25
CA THR A 260 7.39 -2.51 4.71
C THR A 260 7.66 -3.52 5.81
N THR A 261 7.72 -4.79 5.42
CA THR A 261 8.15 -5.89 6.28
C THR A 261 9.54 -6.34 5.88
N THR A 262 10.42 -6.46 6.86
CA THR A 262 11.76 -7.01 6.69
C THR A 262 11.85 -8.38 7.33
N ALA A 263 12.37 -9.35 6.58
CA ALA A 263 12.67 -10.68 7.05
C ALA A 263 14.13 -11.03 6.76
N ILE A 264 14.81 -11.62 7.73
CA ILE A 264 16.20 -12.06 7.59
C ILE A 264 16.21 -13.57 7.38
N ALA A 265 16.78 -14.01 6.25
CA ALA A 265 16.94 -15.42 5.92
C ALA A 265 18.40 -15.84 6.13
N GLN A 266 18.59 -16.92 6.87
CA GLN A 266 19.89 -17.57 7.06
C GLN A 266 20.06 -18.70 6.05
N SER A 267 21.24 -18.75 5.41
CA SER A 267 21.62 -19.79 4.46
C SER A 267 23.04 -20.27 4.69
N SER A 268 23.44 -21.37 4.03
CA SER A 268 24.84 -21.82 4.02
C SER A 268 25.79 -20.85 3.29
N PHE A 269 25.27 -19.89 2.55
CA PHE A 269 26.05 -18.85 1.85
C PHE A 269 26.21 -17.57 2.69
N GLY A 270 25.43 -17.42 3.75
CA GLY A 270 25.34 -16.25 4.60
C GLY A 270 23.90 -15.72 4.69
N GLU A 271 23.78 -14.55 5.27
CA GLU A 271 22.53 -13.86 5.52
C GLU A 271 22.00 -13.20 4.24
N ILE A 272 20.70 -13.29 4.04
CA ILE A 272 19.94 -12.63 2.96
C ILE A 272 18.79 -11.87 3.60
N LEU A 273 18.73 -10.57 3.41
CA LEU A 273 17.62 -9.74 3.85
C LEU A 273 16.59 -9.62 2.72
N LEU A 274 15.33 -9.82 3.04
CA LEU A 274 14.18 -9.58 2.17
C LEU A 274 13.35 -8.45 2.78
N ASN A 275 13.19 -7.34 2.06
CA ASN A 275 12.26 -6.28 2.41
C ASN A 275 11.18 -6.20 1.34
N ILE A 276 9.93 -6.07 1.76
CA ILE A 276 8.78 -6.03 0.87
C ILE A 276 7.68 -5.17 1.49
N GLY A 277 7.00 -4.37 0.66
CA GLY A 277 5.82 -3.62 1.07
C GLY A 277 5.02 -3.13 -0.11
N PHE A 278 3.79 -2.73 0.19
CA PHE A 278 2.84 -2.22 -0.79
C PHE A 278 2.20 -0.94 -0.27
N LYS A 279 2.05 0.04 -1.15
CA LYS A 279 1.31 1.25 -0.88
C LYS A 279 -0.18 0.99 -1.06
N LYS A 280 -1.00 1.41 -0.09
CA LYS A 280 -2.43 1.53 -0.32
C LYS A 280 -2.62 2.55 -1.44
N GLY A 281 -3.25 2.15 -2.54
CA GLY A 281 -3.41 3.00 -3.71
C GLY A 281 -4.23 4.25 -3.39
N ASP A 282 -3.92 5.36 -4.04
CA ASP A 282 -4.84 6.48 -4.13
C ASP A 282 -6.01 6.01 -5.01
N ASP A 283 -7.25 6.17 -4.54
CA ASP A 283 -8.43 5.74 -5.27
C ASP A 283 -8.45 6.37 -6.67
N LYS A 284 -8.57 5.52 -7.69
CA LYS A 284 -8.67 5.99 -9.07
C LYS A 284 -10.06 6.57 -9.27
N TRP A 285 -10.12 7.87 -9.37
CA TRP A 285 -11.30 8.56 -9.83
C TRP A 285 -11.62 8.13 -11.28
N MET A 286 -12.86 7.78 -11.56
CA MET A 286 -13.38 7.72 -12.91
C MET A 286 -14.16 8.97 -13.25
#